data_ce6d293ad99f66ac24f11c84b52b93c2
#
_entry.id   ce6d293ad99f66ac24f11c84b52b93c2
#
_cell.length_a   1.000
_cell.length_b   1.000
_cell.length_c   1.000
_cell.angle_alpha   90.00
_cell.angle_beta   90.00
_cell.angle_gamma   90.00
#
_symmetry.space_group_name_H-M   'P 1'
#
loop_
_entity.id
_entity.type
_entity.pdbx_description
1 polymer ?
#
loop_
_entity_poly.entity_id
_entity_poly.type
_entity_poly.pdbx_seq_one_letter_code
_entity_poly.pdbx_strand_id
1 'polypeptide(L)'
;MYEIKRRKGDGYITKTYELNRLDYLILDTLYEGGFKDYYHAITISEIMNLNDGALGARMTVYKKLQKLVKAEYISKGIIDNHSDTYFLIEKGIKTIEGGKEVWV
;
A
#
# COMPACT_ATOMS: atom_id res chain seq x y z
N MET A 1 -10.05 -25.25 -8.23
CA MET A 1 -9.98 -25.19 -8.01
C MET A 1 -9.76 -24.95 -7.85
N TYR A 2 -9.98 -24.20 -7.59
CA TYR A 2 -9.79 -23.72 -7.39
C TYR A 2 -9.98 -23.33 -6.99
N GLU A 3 -10.26 -23.08 -6.79
CA GLU A 3 -10.48 -22.69 -6.44
C GLU A 3 -10.68 -22.38 -5.90
N ILE A 4 -10.93 -22.25 -5.72
CA ILE A 4 -11.04 -22.03 -5.25
C ILE A 4 -11.27 -21.72 -4.78
N LYS A 5 -11.50 -21.42 -4.47
CA LYS A 5 -11.52 -21.18 -4.11
C LYS A 5 -12.01 -20.91 -3.67
N ARG A 6 -12.53 -20.60 -3.41
CA ARG A 6 -12.77 -20.39 -3.06
C ARG A 6 -13.33 -20.30 -2.54
N ARG A 7 -13.86 -20.16 -2.20
CA ARG A 7 -14.16 -20.20 -1.78
C ARG A 7 -14.52 -20.09 -1.07
N LYS A 8 -15.02 -19.94 -0.85
CA LYS A 8 -15.20 -19.99 -0.27
C LYS A 8 -15.31 -19.67 0.44
N GLY A 9 -15.82 -19.35 0.50
CA GLY A 9 -15.82 -19.15 1.07
C GLY A 9 -15.77 -18.59 1.53
N ASP A 10 -16.02 -18.35 1.69
CA ASP A 10 -15.70 -17.98 1.80
C ASP A 10 -15.40 -17.63 2.03
N GLY A 11 -15.67 -17.58 2.27
CA GLY A 11 -15.31 -17.41 2.37
C GLY A 11 -14.65 -17.10 2.15
N TYR A 12 -14.33 -17.09 2.33
CA TYR A 12 -13.67 -17.11 1.88
C TYR A 12 -13.16 -16.67 1.40
N ILE A 13 -13.96 -16.99 1.62
CA ILE A 13 -13.08 -16.67 0.86
C ILE A 13 -12.27 -15.53 0.95
N THR A 14 -11.36 -15.50 1.06
CA THR A 14 -10.55 -14.37 1.17
C THR A 14 -10.43 -13.67 -0.11
N LYS A 15 -10.92 -12.49 -0.19
CA LYS A 15 -10.77 -11.71 -1.35
C LYS A 15 -9.40 -11.18 -1.47
N THR A 16 -8.80 -11.34 -2.61
CA THR A 16 -7.54 -10.72 -2.93
C THR A 16 -7.82 -9.29 -3.38
N TYR A 17 -7.17 -8.32 -2.76
CA TYR A 17 -7.28 -6.95 -3.18
C TYR A 17 -6.43 -6.75 -4.44
N GLU A 18 -7.07 -6.38 -5.53
CA GLU A 18 -6.36 -6.15 -6.79
C GLU A 18 -5.76 -4.77 -6.81
N LEU A 19 -4.47 -4.72 -7.03
CA LEU A 19 -3.74 -3.45 -7.06
C LEU A 19 -3.86 -2.81 -8.45
N ASN A 20 -4.14 -1.52 -8.48
CA ASN A 20 -4.13 -0.79 -9.74
C ASN A 20 -2.94 0.16 -9.76
N ARG A 21 -2.86 0.99 -10.82
CA ARG A 21 -1.73 1.89 -10.99
C ARG A 21 -1.50 2.81 -9.79
N LEU A 22 -2.58 3.35 -9.25
CA LEU A 22 -2.49 4.27 -8.12
C LEU A 22 -1.91 3.57 -6.88
N ASP A 23 -2.34 2.33 -6.65
CA ASP A 23 -1.83 1.54 -5.54
C ASP A 23 -0.32 1.33 -5.69
N TYR A 24 0.12 0.97 -6.89
CA TYR A 24 1.54 0.76 -7.13
C TYR A 24 2.35 2.03 -6.96
N LEU A 25 1.81 3.18 -7.35
CA LEU A 25 2.50 4.45 -7.14
C LEU A 25 2.71 4.73 -5.66
N ILE A 26 1.69 4.44 -4.85
CA ILE A 26 1.79 4.63 -3.41
C ILE A 26 2.84 3.69 -2.82
N LEU A 27 2.77 2.40 -3.17
CA LEU A 27 3.72 1.42 -2.65
C LEU A 27 5.14 1.75 -3.08
N ASP A 28 5.32 2.15 -4.33
CA ASP A 28 6.63 2.50 -4.84
C ASP A 28 7.21 3.73 -4.13
N THR A 29 6.35 4.70 -3.81
CA THR A 29 6.78 5.88 -3.06
C THR A 29 7.37 5.48 -1.73
N LEU A 30 6.70 4.58 -1.02
CA LEU A 30 7.19 4.10 0.27
C LEU A 30 8.47 3.29 0.10
N TYR A 31 8.53 2.48 -0.94
CA TYR A 31 9.68 1.64 -1.18
C TYR A 31 10.92 2.46 -1.50
N GLU A 32 10.80 3.39 -2.45
CA GLU A 32 11.94 4.21 -2.87
C GLU A 32 12.42 5.14 -1.77
N GLY A 33 11.50 5.58 -0.91
CA GLY A 33 11.86 6.44 0.20
C GLY A 33 12.41 5.73 1.41
N GLY A 34 12.37 4.41 1.41
CA GLY A 34 12.86 3.63 2.53
C GLY A 34 11.93 3.62 3.73
N PHE A 35 10.64 3.88 3.52
CA PHE A 35 9.66 3.92 4.61
C PHE A 35 9.17 2.51 4.89
N LYS A 36 9.95 1.77 5.66
CA LYS A 36 9.75 0.33 5.84
C LYS A 36 9.67 -0.11 7.30
N ASP A 37 9.55 0.83 8.23
CA ASP A 37 9.36 0.47 9.63
C ASP A 37 8.54 1.54 10.36
N TYR A 38 8.14 1.22 11.58
CA TYR A 38 7.25 2.04 12.37
C TYR A 38 7.72 3.48 12.53
N TYR A 39 9.02 3.68 12.69
CA TYR A 39 9.57 5.01 12.93
C TYR A 39 9.95 5.73 11.64
N HIS A 40 10.07 5.00 10.54
CA HIS A 40 10.35 5.56 9.23
C HIS A 40 9.10 5.42 8.37
N ALA A 41 8.15 6.31 8.63
CA ALA A 41 6.84 6.30 8.01
C ALA A 41 6.45 7.73 7.68
N ILE A 42 5.59 7.92 6.68
CA ILE A 42 5.24 9.26 6.24
C ILE A 42 3.73 9.45 6.16
N THR A 43 3.31 10.71 6.24
CA THR A 43 1.90 11.10 6.21
C THR A 43 1.36 11.08 4.79
N ILE A 44 0.03 11.12 4.68
CA ILE A 44 -0.62 11.22 3.39
C ILE A 44 -0.17 12.48 2.63
N SER A 45 -0.01 13.59 3.35
CA SER A 45 0.45 14.83 2.72
C SER A 45 1.83 14.66 2.11
N GLU A 46 2.73 14.00 2.82
CA GLU A 46 4.08 13.76 2.31
C GLU A 46 4.06 12.81 1.11
N ILE A 47 3.22 11.78 1.17
CA ILE A 47 3.07 10.86 0.04
C ILE A 47 2.62 11.63 -1.20
N MET A 48 1.63 12.51 -1.04
CA MET A 48 1.11 13.29 -2.15
C MET A 48 2.14 14.27 -2.69
N ASN A 49 2.90 14.90 -1.79
CA ASN A 49 3.94 15.83 -2.21
C ASN A 49 5.05 15.14 -3.00
N LEU A 50 5.43 13.95 -2.58
CA LEU A 50 6.47 13.20 -3.29
C LEU A 50 6.04 12.80 -4.69
N ASN A 51 4.74 12.74 -4.94
CA ASN A 51 4.23 12.37 -6.25
C ASN A 51 3.77 13.57 -7.07
N ASP A 52 3.98 14.77 -6.54
CA ASP A 52 3.79 16.01 -7.28
C ASP A 52 2.42 16.09 -7.98
N GLY A 53 1.38 15.71 -7.25
CA GLY A 53 0.02 15.78 -7.76
C GLY A 53 -0.42 14.61 -8.62
N ALA A 54 0.48 13.67 -8.90
CA ALA A 54 0.17 12.55 -9.78
C ALA A 54 -0.85 11.57 -9.18
N LEU A 55 -1.05 11.62 -7.86
CA LEU A 55 -1.96 10.70 -7.21
C LEU A 55 -3.42 11.16 -7.24
N GLY A 56 -3.66 12.42 -7.61
CA GLY A 56 -5.02 12.95 -7.70
C GLY A 56 -5.54 13.46 -6.37
N ALA A 57 -6.83 13.32 -6.15
CA ALA A 57 -7.50 13.91 -4.99
C ALA A 57 -7.09 13.22 -3.69
N ARG A 58 -6.95 14.02 -2.64
CA ARG A 58 -6.55 13.53 -1.32
C ARG A 58 -7.50 12.45 -0.79
N MET A 59 -8.80 12.63 -0.98
CA MET A 59 -9.76 11.65 -0.48
C MET A 59 -9.60 10.30 -1.16
N THR A 60 -9.29 10.31 -2.46
CA THR A 60 -9.04 9.07 -3.19
C THR A 60 -7.80 8.36 -2.62
N VAL A 61 -6.74 9.14 -2.39
CA VAL A 61 -5.51 8.59 -1.83
C VAL A 61 -5.77 8.03 -0.43
N TYR A 62 -6.53 8.76 0.38
CA TYR A 62 -6.87 8.32 1.73
C TYR A 62 -7.57 6.96 1.69
N LYS A 63 -8.55 6.81 0.80
CA LYS A 63 -9.29 5.55 0.69
C LYS A 63 -8.39 4.41 0.24
N LYS A 64 -7.46 4.71 -0.66
CA LYS A 64 -6.48 3.71 -1.10
C LYS A 64 -5.60 3.27 0.05
N LEU A 65 -5.13 4.22 0.85
CA LEU A 65 -4.30 3.89 2.00
C LEU A 65 -5.05 3.00 2.98
N GLN A 66 -6.34 3.29 3.21
CA GLN A 66 -7.13 2.45 4.11
C GLN A 66 -7.24 1.02 3.59
N LYS A 67 -7.44 0.86 2.30
CA LYS A 67 -7.54 -0.46 1.70
C LYS A 67 -6.21 -1.20 1.74
N LEU A 68 -5.11 -0.47 1.50
CA LEU A 68 -3.78 -1.09 1.53
C LEU A 68 -3.41 -1.54 2.94
N VAL A 69 -3.82 -0.79 3.96
CA VAL A 69 -3.62 -1.20 5.35
C VAL A 69 -4.40 -2.48 5.63
N LYS A 70 -5.66 -2.51 5.22
CA LYS A 70 -6.51 -3.68 5.42
C LYS A 70 -5.98 -4.91 4.73
N ALA A 71 -5.43 -4.74 3.54
CA ALA A 71 -4.87 -5.84 2.77
C ALA A 71 -3.45 -6.18 3.19
N GLU A 72 -2.90 -5.46 4.15
CA GLU A 72 -1.60 -5.74 4.76
C GLU A 72 -0.42 -5.53 3.82
N TYR A 73 -0.54 -4.60 2.90
CA TYR A 73 0.60 -4.15 2.11
C TYR A 73 1.39 -3.08 2.83
N ILE A 74 0.69 -2.28 3.64
CA ILE A 74 1.30 -1.21 4.42
C ILE A 74 0.73 -1.27 5.83
N SER A 75 1.34 -0.52 6.74
CA SER A 75 0.84 -0.42 8.11
C SER A 75 0.97 1.02 8.57
N LYS A 76 0.28 1.35 9.66
CA LYS A 76 0.39 2.67 10.24
C LYS A 76 1.59 2.73 11.16
N GLY A 77 2.34 3.82 11.05
CA GLY A 77 3.51 4.03 11.87
C GLY A 77 3.26 5.02 12.99
N ILE A 78 4.33 5.66 13.41
CA ILE A 78 4.26 6.63 14.52
C ILE A 78 3.41 7.82 14.11
N ILE A 79 2.59 8.32 15.05
CA ILE A 79 1.78 9.50 14.80
C ILE A 79 2.68 10.72 14.68
N ASP A 80 2.46 11.51 13.64
CA ASP A 80 3.24 12.71 13.39
C ASP A 80 2.30 13.91 13.41
N ASN A 81 2.39 14.70 14.48
CA ASN A 81 1.60 15.92 14.63
C ASN A 81 0.10 15.65 14.43
N HIS A 82 -0.40 14.62 15.11
CA HIS A 82 -1.79 14.16 15.07
C HIS A 82 -2.21 13.53 13.74
N SER A 83 -1.27 13.31 12.84
CA SER A 83 -1.56 12.68 11.55
C SER A 83 -1.05 11.24 11.55
N ASP A 84 -1.82 10.37 10.91
CA ASP A 84 -1.38 9.00 10.68
C ASP A 84 -0.20 9.00 9.72
N THR A 85 0.72 8.07 9.93
CA THR A 85 1.80 7.82 8.99
C THR A 85 1.67 6.39 8.48
N TYR A 86 2.37 6.10 7.39
CA TYR A 86 2.28 4.81 6.73
C TYR A 86 3.66 4.31 6.34
N PHE A 87 3.86 3.00 6.42
CA PHE A 87 5.10 2.39 5.98
C PHE A 87 4.82 1.03 5.35
N LEU A 88 5.75 0.60 4.54
CA LEU A 88 5.63 -0.64 3.78
C LEU A 88 5.99 -1.83 4.66
N ILE A 89 5.16 -2.88 4.62
CA ILE A 89 5.47 -4.10 5.33
C ILE A 89 5.78 -5.20 4.33
N GLU A 90 6.09 -6.39 4.82
CA GLU A 90 6.70 -7.43 4.00
C GLU A 90 5.95 -7.72 2.70
N LYS A 91 4.64 -7.85 2.77
CA LYS A 91 3.85 -8.14 1.57
C LYS A 91 3.99 -7.05 0.53
N GLY A 92 3.98 -5.78 0.97
CA GLY A 92 4.16 -4.66 0.05
C GLY A 92 5.56 -4.63 -0.54
N ILE A 93 6.56 -4.90 0.29
CA ILE A 93 7.95 -4.94 -0.19
C ILE A 93 8.11 -5.99 -1.27
N LYS A 94 7.61 -7.19 -1.02
CA LYS A 94 7.71 -8.28 -1.97
C LYS A 94 6.97 -7.99 -3.26
N THR A 95 5.83 -7.30 -3.16
CA THR A 95 5.05 -6.93 -4.32
C THR A 95 5.84 -6.01 -5.24
N ILE A 96 6.50 -5.01 -4.66
CA ILE A 96 7.28 -4.07 -5.45
C ILE A 96 8.53 -4.76 -6.03
N GLU A 97 9.21 -5.57 -5.23
CA GLU A 97 10.41 -6.26 -5.68
C GLU A 97 10.09 -7.27 -6.76
N GLY A 98 8.97 -7.98 -6.62
CA GLY A 98 8.53 -8.92 -7.62
C GLY A 98 8.21 -8.23 -8.94
N GLY A 99 7.58 -7.06 -8.87
CA GLY A 99 7.29 -6.28 -10.06
C GLY A 99 8.57 -5.82 -10.75
N LYS A 100 9.55 -5.40 -9.97
CA LYS A 100 10.83 -4.99 -10.54
C LYS A 100 11.53 -6.14 -11.22
N GLU A 101 11.45 -7.33 -10.65
CA GLU A 101 12.04 -8.51 -11.25
C GLU A 101 11.39 -8.86 -12.58
N VAL A 102 10.09 -8.67 -12.68
CA VAL A 102 9.36 -8.98 -13.89
C VAL A 102 9.83 -8.11 -15.06
N TRP A 103 10.25 -6.90 -14.78
CA TRP A 103 10.61 -5.95 -15.80
C TRP A 103 12.08 -6.02 -16.23
N VAL A 104 12.83 -6.87 -15.60
CA VAL A 104 14.28 -7.00 -15.91
C VAL A 104 14.55 -7.80 -17.18
#